data_9a7acba88a7f8c0509a2bec7391f9a64
#
_entry.id   9a7acba88a7f8c0509a2bec7391f9a64
#
_cell.length_a   1.000
_cell.length_b   1.000
_cell.length_c   1.000
_cell.angle_alpha   90.00
_cell.angle_beta   90.00
_cell.angle_gamma   90.00
#
_symmetry.space_group_name_H-M   'P 1'
#
loop_
_entity.id
_entity.type
_entity.pdbx_description
1 polymer ?
#
loop_
_entity_poly.entity_id
_entity_poly.type
_entity_poly.pdbx_seq_one_letter_code
_entity_poly.pdbx_strand_id
1 'polypeptide(L)'
;MNTAFRVRTSATLFLMKELLLPLVIWLPLFAQSPAPFTLYQTIQIDGANYQAIITKPETSGKHPAVFLIGGLGCYSLDNLKPEDPFFQLLSGLTQRGYVTMRVDKNGEGKSEGPPCDSPQSDLQLAVKRSLAGLNALAASNYVDRDNIFILAHSIGPLEGVLVAQKFPVRGFIAAETIGRSWFEYELENVRRQLFILGHPYDEADRTVRIIERCQHRFFVEKQTPEQILKTSPECKDAVNTFGVSYTYLQEIADLDLAVEWKKVDVPVLVTYGTSDPATWSEENRYLADMINSFHPGRASYLEFPSMGHGLDLVPSKRAWLENIRKHEHGPFDQEFLKQVADWLDKNLAAKH
;
A
#
# COMPACT_ATOMS: atom_id res chain seq x y z
N MET A 1 -13.03 -51.21 57.50
CA MET A 1 -13.20 -50.54 58.82
C MET A 1 -13.67 -49.14 58.52
N ASN A 2 -14.97 -48.93 58.43
CA ASN A 2 -15.87 -48.31 59.45
C ASN A 2 -15.32 -46.96 59.91
N THR A 3 -15.97 -45.84 59.80
CA THR A 3 -17.33 -45.55 60.29
C THR A 3 -17.84 -44.23 59.70
N ALA A 4 -19.13 -44.23 59.42
CA ALA A 4 -19.97 -43.08 59.09
C ALA A 4 -20.22 -42.19 60.31
N PHE A 5 -20.45 -40.87 60.09
CA PHE A 5 -21.27 -40.07 61.00
C PHE A 5 -22.21 -39.17 60.20
N ARG A 6 -23.53 -39.47 60.32
CA ARG A 6 -24.65 -38.60 59.97
C ARG A 6 -24.97 -37.68 61.14
N VAL A 7 -25.14 -36.40 60.89
CA VAL A 7 -25.97 -35.56 61.79
C VAL A 7 -26.97 -34.77 60.92
N ARG A 8 -28.23 -34.99 61.22
CA ARG A 8 -29.39 -34.17 60.80
C ARG A 8 -29.55 -33.03 61.80
N THR A 9 -29.98 -31.83 61.34
CA THR A 9 -30.97 -30.96 61.98
C THR A 9 -31.36 -29.89 60.97
N SER A 10 -32.52 -29.91 60.49
CA SER A 10 -33.78 -29.15 60.82
C SER A 10 -33.81 -27.71 60.31
N ALA A 11 -34.83 -27.49 59.54
CA ALA A 11 -35.30 -26.30 58.86
C ALA A 11 -35.56 -25.08 59.77
N THR A 12 -35.32 -23.91 59.18
CA THR A 12 -36.21 -22.76 59.44
C THR A 12 -36.34 -21.93 58.16
N LEU A 13 -37.55 -21.84 57.65
CA LEU A 13 -38.00 -21.02 56.54
C LEU A 13 -38.02 -19.56 57.00
N PHE A 14 -37.23 -18.69 56.33
CA PHE A 14 -37.46 -17.25 56.36
C PHE A 14 -37.72 -16.76 54.93
N LEU A 15 -38.96 -16.38 54.69
CA LEU A 15 -39.34 -15.63 53.51
C LEU A 15 -38.76 -14.21 53.59
N MET A 16 -37.80 -13.90 52.73
CA MET A 16 -37.54 -12.52 52.38
C MET A 16 -37.98 -12.34 50.92
N LYS A 17 -39.01 -11.54 50.71
CA LYS A 17 -39.42 -10.96 49.45
C LYS A 17 -38.37 -9.91 49.10
N GLU A 18 -37.43 -10.22 48.23
CA GLU A 18 -36.59 -9.22 47.63
C GLU A 18 -37.26 -8.71 46.33
N LEU A 19 -37.48 -7.40 46.30
CA LEU A 19 -37.84 -6.63 45.11
C LEU A 19 -36.70 -6.73 44.09
N LEU A 20 -36.91 -7.48 43.03
CA LEU A 20 -36.09 -7.39 41.81
C LEU A 20 -36.49 -6.12 41.05
N LEU A 21 -35.70 -5.04 41.24
CA LEU A 21 -35.69 -3.92 40.31
C LEU A 21 -34.99 -4.40 39.02
N PRO A 22 -35.62 -4.27 37.84
CA PRO A 22 -34.93 -4.58 36.59
C PRO A 22 -33.84 -3.55 36.39
N LEU A 23 -32.58 -3.98 36.46
CA LEU A 23 -31.42 -3.18 36.02
C LEU A 23 -31.51 -3.04 34.48
N VAL A 24 -32.07 -1.94 34.01
CA VAL A 24 -32.05 -1.59 32.58
C VAL A 24 -30.61 -1.21 32.24
N ILE A 25 -29.82 -2.18 31.77
CA ILE A 25 -28.51 -1.93 31.21
C ILE A 25 -28.74 -1.20 29.88
N TRP A 26 -28.55 0.10 29.90
CA TRP A 26 -28.39 0.88 28.65
C TRP A 26 -27.08 0.46 28.02
N LEU A 27 -27.11 -0.54 27.14
CA LEU A 27 -26.05 -0.76 26.18
C LEU A 27 -26.09 0.40 25.20
N PRO A 28 -24.97 1.16 25.04
CA PRO A 28 -24.92 2.14 23.97
C PRO A 28 -25.11 1.36 22.66
N LEU A 29 -26.17 1.68 21.91
CA LEU A 29 -26.29 1.28 20.51
C LEU A 29 -25.11 1.98 19.79
N PHE A 30 -24.01 1.28 19.64
CA PHE A 30 -23.03 1.65 18.62
C PHE A 30 -23.78 1.52 17.29
N ALA A 31 -24.21 2.63 16.74
CA ALA A 31 -24.68 2.70 15.38
C ALA A 31 -23.55 2.13 14.51
N GLN A 32 -23.75 0.92 13.98
CA GLN A 32 -22.85 0.38 12.99
C GLN A 32 -22.80 1.39 11.85
N SER A 33 -21.61 1.94 11.57
CA SER A 33 -21.45 2.77 10.39
C SER A 33 -21.93 1.96 9.19
N PRO A 34 -22.77 2.55 8.33
CA PRO A 34 -23.29 1.84 7.17
C PRO A 34 -22.12 1.30 6.32
N ALA A 35 -22.30 0.14 5.72
CA ALA A 35 -21.28 -0.51 4.91
C ALA A 35 -20.88 0.40 3.73
N PRO A 36 -19.57 0.53 3.42
CA PRO A 36 -19.14 1.37 2.30
C PRO A 36 -19.74 0.89 0.98
N PHE A 37 -20.21 1.83 0.16
CA PHE A 37 -20.83 1.55 -1.13
C PHE A 37 -19.78 1.57 -2.25
N THR A 38 -19.64 0.47 -2.98
CA THR A 38 -18.71 0.35 -4.11
C THR A 38 -19.40 0.67 -5.43
N LEU A 39 -18.80 1.58 -6.20
CA LEU A 39 -19.19 1.98 -7.54
C LEU A 39 -18.12 1.59 -8.54
N TYR A 40 -18.54 1.32 -9.75
CA TYR A 40 -17.66 1.08 -10.89
C TYR A 40 -17.87 2.15 -11.94
N GLN A 41 -16.77 2.66 -12.48
CA GLN A 41 -16.79 3.64 -13.57
C GLN A 41 -15.81 3.22 -14.67
N THR A 42 -16.26 3.31 -15.91
CA THR A 42 -15.37 3.11 -17.07
C THR A 42 -14.66 4.42 -17.39
N ILE A 43 -13.34 4.35 -17.53
CA ILE A 43 -12.46 5.46 -17.92
C ILE A 43 -11.86 5.12 -19.28
N GLN A 44 -11.85 6.08 -20.20
CA GLN A 44 -11.25 5.93 -21.52
C GLN A 44 -9.80 6.42 -21.53
N ILE A 45 -8.88 5.58 -21.98
CA ILE A 45 -7.45 5.91 -22.14
C ILE A 45 -6.98 5.38 -23.49
N ASP A 46 -6.56 6.25 -24.38
CA ASP A 46 -6.08 5.91 -25.72
C ASP A 46 -7.04 4.96 -26.52
N GLY A 47 -8.35 5.10 -26.30
CA GLY A 47 -9.40 4.29 -26.94
C GLY A 47 -9.75 2.98 -26.25
N ALA A 48 -9.05 2.59 -25.19
CA ALA A 48 -9.33 1.42 -24.37
C ALA A 48 -10.13 1.77 -23.09
N ASN A 49 -10.96 0.84 -22.63
CA ASN A 49 -11.75 0.97 -21.41
C ASN A 49 -10.96 0.48 -20.19
N TYR A 50 -10.90 1.30 -19.16
CA TYR A 50 -10.31 0.93 -17.87
C TYR A 50 -11.37 1.00 -16.78
N GLN A 51 -11.34 0.03 -15.87
CA GLN A 51 -12.25 0.01 -14.73
C GLN A 51 -11.69 0.77 -13.55
N ALA A 52 -12.40 1.82 -13.14
CA ALA A 52 -12.20 2.46 -11.84
C ALA A 52 -13.14 1.85 -10.80
N ILE A 53 -12.59 1.55 -9.63
CA ILE A 53 -13.28 1.03 -8.47
C ILE A 53 -13.31 2.13 -7.40
N ILE A 54 -14.51 2.58 -7.05
CA ILE A 54 -14.73 3.71 -6.15
C ILE A 54 -15.48 3.18 -4.93
N THR A 55 -14.96 3.48 -3.74
CA THR A 55 -15.69 3.20 -2.50
C THR A 55 -15.99 4.54 -1.83
N LYS A 56 -17.25 4.81 -1.51
CA LYS A 56 -17.67 6.09 -0.96
C LYS A 56 -18.53 5.95 0.28
N PRO A 57 -18.54 6.98 1.17
CA PRO A 57 -19.49 7.07 2.27
C PRO A 57 -20.94 7.11 1.77
N GLU A 58 -21.86 6.60 2.56
CA GLU A 58 -23.30 6.71 2.26
C GLU A 58 -23.86 8.11 2.51
N THR A 59 -23.15 8.93 3.28
CA THR A 59 -23.54 10.29 3.60
C THR A 59 -23.60 11.17 2.35
N SER A 60 -24.57 12.08 2.32
CA SER A 60 -24.72 13.06 1.26
C SER A 60 -23.67 14.17 1.36
N GLY A 61 -23.40 14.83 0.22
CA GLY A 61 -22.45 15.93 0.15
C GLY A 61 -21.15 15.58 -0.55
N LYS A 62 -20.20 16.52 -0.50
CA LYS A 62 -18.86 16.33 -1.05
C LYS A 62 -17.91 15.84 0.04
N HIS A 63 -17.09 14.86 -0.31
CA HIS A 63 -16.14 14.22 0.57
C HIS A 63 -14.70 14.42 0.08
N PRO A 64 -13.72 14.53 0.98
CA PRO A 64 -12.32 14.40 0.59
C PRO A 64 -12.08 13.02 -0.03
N ALA A 65 -11.04 12.90 -0.84
CA ALA A 65 -10.80 11.65 -1.56
C ALA A 65 -9.35 11.20 -1.49
N VAL A 66 -9.14 9.87 -1.54
CA VAL A 66 -7.83 9.22 -1.62
C VAL A 66 -7.77 8.36 -2.88
N PHE A 67 -6.82 8.65 -3.75
CA PHE A 67 -6.52 7.87 -4.94
C PHE A 67 -5.38 6.90 -4.63
N LEU A 68 -5.62 5.58 -4.78
CA LEU A 68 -4.63 4.55 -4.54
C LEU A 68 -3.82 4.24 -5.81
N ILE A 69 -2.50 4.31 -5.71
CA ILE A 69 -1.55 3.77 -6.69
C ILE A 69 -0.90 2.53 -6.06
N GLY A 70 -1.19 1.36 -6.63
CA GLY A 70 -0.73 0.08 -6.08
C GLY A 70 0.74 -0.22 -6.34
N GLY A 71 1.23 -1.29 -5.73
CA GLY A 71 2.60 -1.80 -5.86
C GLY A 71 2.86 -2.56 -7.16
N LEU A 72 4.03 -3.21 -7.24
CA LEU A 72 4.50 -4.01 -8.37
C LEU A 72 3.61 -5.25 -8.60
N GLY A 73 3.49 -5.67 -9.86
CA GLY A 73 2.79 -6.90 -10.28
C GLY A 73 1.59 -6.63 -11.19
N CYS A 74 1.19 -7.65 -11.94
CA CYS A 74 -0.02 -7.68 -12.77
C CYS A 74 -1.15 -8.34 -11.97
N TYR A 75 -2.05 -7.54 -11.46
CA TYR A 75 -3.21 -8.00 -10.68
C TYR A 75 -4.34 -6.98 -10.74
N SER A 76 -5.57 -7.47 -10.62
CA SER A 76 -6.74 -6.62 -10.50
C SER A 76 -6.85 -6.06 -9.08
N LEU A 77 -7.05 -4.76 -8.97
CA LEU A 77 -7.33 -4.06 -7.72
C LEU A 77 -8.79 -4.22 -7.26
N ASP A 78 -9.64 -4.86 -8.09
CA ASP A 78 -11.03 -5.19 -7.74
C ASP A 78 -11.13 -6.51 -6.95
N ASN A 79 -10.12 -7.38 -7.03
CA ASN A 79 -10.12 -8.69 -6.38
C ASN A 79 -9.71 -8.67 -4.90
N LEU A 80 -9.68 -7.50 -4.27
CA LEU A 80 -9.38 -7.37 -2.84
C LEU A 80 -10.49 -8.01 -2.01
N LYS A 81 -10.13 -8.91 -1.11
CA LYS A 81 -11.06 -9.58 -0.19
C LYS A 81 -11.16 -8.83 1.13
N PRO A 82 -12.21 -9.03 1.92
CA PRO A 82 -12.38 -8.36 3.22
C PRO A 82 -11.21 -8.55 4.19
N GLU A 83 -10.51 -9.68 4.11
CA GLU A 83 -9.32 -9.98 4.91
C GLU A 83 -8.05 -9.27 4.41
N ASP A 84 -8.00 -8.81 3.16
CA ASP A 84 -6.84 -8.14 2.60
C ASP A 84 -6.56 -6.81 3.32
N PRO A 85 -5.32 -6.52 3.72
CA PRO A 85 -4.97 -5.25 4.37
C PRO A 85 -5.36 -4.01 3.56
N PHE A 86 -5.21 -4.04 2.24
CA PHE A 86 -5.62 -2.93 1.37
C PHE A 86 -7.13 -2.74 1.31
N PHE A 87 -7.92 -3.82 1.35
CA PHE A 87 -9.37 -3.70 1.48
C PHE A 87 -9.74 -3.03 2.80
N GLN A 88 -9.11 -3.45 3.91
CA GLN A 88 -9.37 -2.89 5.23
C GLN A 88 -8.95 -1.43 5.33
N LEU A 89 -7.80 -1.04 4.74
CA LEU A 89 -7.37 0.35 4.65
C LEU A 89 -8.39 1.21 3.91
N LEU A 90 -8.78 0.82 2.69
CA LEU A 90 -9.70 1.59 1.86
C LEU A 90 -11.09 1.69 2.50
N SER A 91 -11.59 0.59 3.06
CA SER A 91 -12.87 0.55 3.78
C SER A 91 -12.82 1.41 5.04
N GLY A 92 -11.73 1.36 5.81
CA GLY A 92 -11.53 2.17 7.00
C GLY A 92 -11.47 3.66 6.69
N LEU A 93 -10.77 4.07 5.63
CA LEU A 93 -10.76 5.45 5.16
C LEU A 93 -12.17 5.90 4.73
N THR A 94 -12.93 5.01 4.06
CA THR A 94 -14.31 5.33 3.67
C THR A 94 -15.22 5.50 4.88
N GLN A 95 -15.08 4.69 5.92
CA GLN A 95 -15.80 4.86 7.19
C GLN A 95 -15.43 6.17 7.90
N ARG A 96 -14.22 6.69 7.68
CA ARG A 96 -13.77 8.01 8.15
C ARG A 96 -14.26 9.17 7.29
N GLY A 97 -15.04 8.92 6.24
CA GLY A 97 -15.64 9.94 5.39
C GLY A 97 -14.88 10.26 4.11
N TYR A 98 -13.86 9.50 3.74
CA TYR A 98 -13.13 9.66 2.49
C TYR A 98 -13.76 8.83 1.36
N VAL A 99 -13.82 9.40 0.17
CA VAL A 99 -13.99 8.61 -1.05
C VAL A 99 -12.65 7.97 -1.38
N THR A 100 -12.61 6.67 -1.65
CA THR A 100 -11.39 6.03 -2.15
C THR A 100 -11.58 5.58 -3.58
N MET A 101 -10.55 5.72 -4.41
CA MET A 101 -10.57 5.29 -5.81
C MET A 101 -9.27 4.59 -6.17
N ARG A 102 -9.40 3.55 -6.98
CA ARG A 102 -8.30 2.85 -7.65
C ARG A 102 -8.71 2.49 -9.06
N VAL A 103 -7.76 2.42 -9.98
CA VAL A 103 -7.99 2.03 -11.37
C VAL A 103 -7.26 0.73 -11.63
N ASP A 104 -7.96 -0.28 -12.14
CA ASP A 104 -7.34 -1.55 -12.50
C ASP A 104 -6.24 -1.35 -13.53
N LYS A 105 -5.20 -2.16 -13.41
CA LYS A 105 -4.07 -2.15 -14.33
C LYS A 105 -4.53 -2.57 -15.72
N ASN A 106 -3.80 -2.14 -16.74
CA ASN A 106 -4.08 -2.51 -18.12
C ASN A 106 -4.01 -4.03 -18.30
N GLY A 107 -4.99 -4.58 -19.01
CA GLY A 107 -5.14 -6.03 -19.21
C GLY A 107 -5.59 -6.81 -17.98
N GLU A 108 -5.89 -6.15 -16.84
CA GLU A 108 -6.27 -6.80 -15.59
C GLU A 108 -7.74 -6.53 -15.23
N GLY A 109 -8.38 -7.50 -14.58
CA GLY A 109 -9.79 -7.40 -14.19
C GLY A 109 -10.70 -7.18 -15.40
N LYS A 110 -11.36 -6.01 -15.42
CA LYS A 110 -12.19 -5.57 -16.56
C LYS A 110 -11.54 -4.44 -17.35
N SER A 111 -10.30 -4.08 -17.04
CA SER A 111 -9.55 -3.11 -17.81
C SER A 111 -9.02 -3.73 -19.11
N GLU A 112 -9.21 -3.01 -20.19
CA GLU A 112 -8.63 -3.31 -21.49
C GLU A 112 -7.20 -2.76 -21.59
N GLY A 113 -6.71 -2.62 -22.82
CA GLY A 113 -5.37 -2.13 -23.12
C GLY A 113 -4.38 -3.26 -23.34
N PRO A 114 -3.08 -2.95 -23.47
CA PRO A 114 -2.06 -3.97 -23.68
C PRO A 114 -1.95 -4.88 -22.42
N PRO A 115 -1.60 -6.17 -22.60
CA PRO A 115 -1.29 -7.03 -21.47
C PRO A 115 -0.30 -6.37 -20.52
N CYS A 116 -0.51 -6.51 -19.19
CA CYS A 116 0.28 -5.81 -18.19
C CYS A 116 1.78 -6.13 -18.26
N ASP A 117 2.15 -7.33 -18.69
CA ASP A 117 3.52 -7.80 -18.88
C ASP A 117 4.13 -7.45 -20.25
N SER A 118 3.34 -6.88 -21.16
CA SER A 118 3.80 -6.53 -22.51
C SER A 118 4.67 -5.27 -22.51
N PRO A 119 5.60 -5.12 -23.48
CA PRO A 119 6.44 -3.92 -23.59
C PRO A 119 5.68 -2.60 -23.75
N GLN A 120 4.43 -2.65 -24.20
CA GLN A 120 3.55 -1.47 -24.35
C GLN A 120 2.97 -1.00 -23.02
N SER A 121 3.08 -1.81 -21.96
CA SER A 121 2.67 -1.47 -20.59
C SER A 121 3.81 -0.78 -19.85
N ASP A 122 4.19 0.40 -20.34
CA ASP A 122 5.27 1.22 -19.87
C ASP A 122 4.84 2.16 -18.72
N LEU A 123 5.79 2.91 -18.17
CA LEU A 123 5.54 3.89 -17.11
C LEU A 123 4.65 5.04 -17.59
N GLN A 124 4.75 5.43 -18.87
CA GLN A 124 3.93 6.50 -19.40
C GLN A 124 2.44 6.11 -19.43
N LEU A 125 2.14 4.86 -19.78
CA LEU A 125 0.77 4.34 -19.72
C LEU A 125 0.27 4.25 -18.28
N ALA A 126 1.11 3.83 -17.32
CA ALA A 126 0.76 3.80 -15.91
C ALA A 126 0.41 5.21 -15.38
N VAL A 127 1.24 6.21 -15.69
CA VAL A 127 0.99 7.63 -15.34
C VAL A 127 -0.30 8.14 -16.00
N LYS A 128 -0.54 7.85 -17.30
CA LYS A 128 -1.78 8.23 -18.00
C LYS A 128 -3.01 7.63 -17.30
N ARG A 129 -2.95 6.37 -16.90
CA ARG A 129 -4.02 5.66 -16.19
C ARG A 129 -4.36 6.36 -14.87
N SER A 130 -3.35 6.66 -14.07
CA SER A 130 -3.53 7.33 -12.78
C SER A 130 -4.07 8.75 -12.96
N LEU A 131 -3.60 9.50 -13.95
CA LEU A 131 -4.12 10.84 -14.28
C LEU A 131 -5.58 10.79 -14.76
N ALA A 132 -5.94 9.82 -15.61
CA ALA A 132 -7.32 9.65 -16.05
C ALA A 132 -8.25 9.31 -14.88
N GLY A 133 -7.80 8.46 -13.94
CA GLY A 133 -8.50 8.16 -12.70
C GLY A 133 -8.71 9.38 -11.83
N LEU A 134 -7.68 10.16 -11.58
CA LEU A 134 -7.75 11.40 -10.78
C LEU A 134 -8.69 12.45 -11.42
N ASN A 135 -8.64 12.60 -12.74
CA ASN A 135 -9.56 13.51 -13.45
C ASN A 135 -11.02 13.05 -13.31
N ALA A 136 -11.30 11.75 -13.43
CA ALA A 136 -12.63 11.19 -13.24
C ALA A 136 -13.11 11.36 -11.78
N LEU A 137 -12.21 11.14 -10.81
CA LEU A 137 -12.48 11.34 -9.39
C LEU A 137 -12.83 12.80 -9.10
N ALA A 138 -12.05 13.75 -9.58
CA ALA A 138 -12.26 15.19 -9.39
C ALA A 138 -13.55 15.72 -10.08
N ALA A 139 -14.00 15.06 -11.15
CA ALA A 139 -15.24 15.39 -11.84
C ALA A 139 -16.50 14.87 -11.13
N SER A 140 -16.35 13.98 -10.14
CA SER A 140 -17.47 13.38 -9.44
C SER A 140 -18.16 14.39 -8.51
N ASN A 141 -19.48 14.45 -8.54
CA ASN A 141 -20.28 15.44 -7.80
C ASN A 141 -20.25 15.24 -6.27
N TYR A 142 -19.82 14.07 -5.81
CA TYR A 142 -19.66 13.71 -4.39
C TYR A 142 -18.21 13.87 -3.89
N VAL A 143 -17.29 14.38 -4.70
CA VAL A 143 -15.88 14.60 -4.34
C VAL A 143 -15.60 16.09 -4.10
N ASP A 144 -14.93 16.37 -2.99
CA ASP A 144 -14.31 17.67 -2.75
C ASP A 144 -12.96 17.70 -3.47
N ARG A 145 -12.94 18.35 -4.62
CA ARG A 145 -11.79 18.41 -5.52
C ARG A 145 -10.55 19.10 -4.93
N ASP A 146 -10.75 19.94 -3.91
CA ASP A 146 -9.66 20.66 -3.25
C ASP A 146 -8.99 19.80 -2.16
N ASN A 147 -9.57 18.64 -1.87
CA ASN A 147 -9.12 17.68 -0.87
C ASN A 147 -8.94 16.27 -1.47
N ILE A 148 -8.19 16.18 -2.58
CA ILE A 148 -7.79 14.91 -3.19
C ILE A 148 -6.34 14.60 -2.79
N PHE A 149 -6.11 13.42 -2.24
CA PHE A 149 -4.80 12.91 -1.83
C PHE A 149 -4.40 11.70 -2.68
N ILE A 150 -3.10 11.48 -2.86
CA ILE A 150 -2.57 10.23 -3.38
C ILE A 150 -2.07 9.39 -2.20
N LEU A 151 -2.45 8.11 -2.17
CA LEU A 151 -1.79 7.07 -1.37
C LEU A 151 -1.12 6.10 -2.35
N ALA A 152 0.18 6.05 -2.33
CA ALA A 152 0.97 5.21 -3.22
C ALA A 152 1.82 4.23 -2.40
N HIS A 153 1.84 2.96 -2.79
CA HIS A 153 2.47 1.88 -2.05
C HIS A 153 3.59 1.22 -2.85
N SER A 154 4.69 0.89 -2.18
CA SER A 154 5.82 0.13 -2.74
C SER A 154 6.49 0.88 -3.90
N ILE A 155 6.42 0.38 -5.14
CA ILE A 155 6.89 1.08 -6.35
C ILE A 155 5.95 2.25 -6.74
N GLY A 156 4.71 2.23 -6.26
CA GLY A 156 3.69 3.23 -6.59
C GLY A 156 4.11 4.69 -6.40
N PRO A 157 4.87 5.09 -5.38
CA PRO A 157 5.36 6.45 -5.25
C PRO A 157 6.29 6.92 -6.38
N LEU A 158 6.97 6.01 -7.07
CA LEU A 158 7.81 6.34 -8.23
C LEU A 158 6.96 6.72 -9.45
N GLU A 159 5.81 6.09 -9.63
CA GLU A 159 4.77 6.51 -10.58
C GLU A 159 4.06 7.77 -10.07
N GLY A 160 3.67 7.75 -8.80
CA GLY A 160 2.85 8.78 -8.16
C GLY A 160 3.48 10.16 -8.13
N VAL A 161 4.81 10.27 -8.00
CA VAL A 161 5.51 11.55 -8.05
C VAL A 161 5.37 12.23 -9.41
N LEU A 162 5.36 11.47 -10.51
CA LEU A 162 5.12 11.96 -11.87
C LEU A 162 3.66 12.39 -12.07
N VAL A 163 2.75 11.72 -11.41
CA VAL A 163 1.30 12.04 -11.41
C VAL A 163 1.06 13.33 -10.63
N ALA A 164 1.64 13.49 -9.44
CA ALA A 164 1.48 14.66 -8.59
C ALA A 164 2.04 15.95 -9.22
N GLN A 165 2.98 15.86 -10.16
CA GLN A 165 3.46 16.99 -10.93
C GLN A 165 2.45 17.50 -11.97
N LYS A 166 1.51 16.65 -12.40
CA LYS A 166 0.56 16.93 -13.50
C LYS A 166 -0.88 17.12 -13.02
N PHE A 167 -1.17 16.69 -11.79
CA PHE A 167 -2.49 16.84 -11.19
C PHE A 167 -2.34 17.46 -9.79
N PRO A 168 -3.09 18.55 -9.47
CA PRO A 168 -3.00 19.19 -8.18
C PRO A 168 -3.63 18.29 -7.09
N VAL A 169 -2.77 17.76 -6.22
CA VAL A 169 -3.18 16.98 -5.04
C VAL A 169 -3.00 17.80 -3.77
N ARG A 170 -3.79 17.52 -2.75
CA ARG A 170 -3.71 18.16 -1.44
C ARG A 170 -2.55 17.65 -0.60
N GLY A 171 -2.15 16.40 -0.81
CA GLY A 171 -1.03 15.76 -0.13
C GLY A 171 -0.76 14.37 -0.70
N PHE A 172 0.34 13.78 -0.28
CA PHE A 172 0.85 12.51 -0.82
C PHE A 172 1.28 11.59 0.32
N ILE A 173 0.84 10.33 0.29
CA ILE A 173 1.30 9.28 1.21
C ILE A 173 2.16 8.30 0.41
N ALA A 174 3.44 8.21 0.77
CA ALA A 174 4.43 7.30 0.20
C ALA A 174 4.67 6.16 1.20
N ALA A 175 3.99 5.04 0.99
CA ALA A 175 4.00 3.92 1.91
C ALA A 175 4.95 2.82 1.46
N GLU A 176 5.86 2.37 2.37
CA GLU A 176 6.74 1.21 2.17
C GLU A 176 7.55 1.32 0.86
N THR A 177 8.26 2.44 0.63
CA THR A 177 8.86 2.78 -0.66
C THR A 177 10.37 3.01 -0.57
N ILE A 178 10.94 3.62 -1.61
CA ILE A 178 12.35 3.91 -1.75
C ILE A 178 12.59 5.39 -2.09
N GLY A 179 13.78 5.88 -1.77
CA GLY A 179 14.22 7.25 -2.10
C GLY A 179 15.42 7.31 -3.04
N ARG A 180 16.09 6.18 -3.30
CA ARG A 180 17.22 6.05 -4.23
C ARG A 180 16.79 5.50 -5.57
N SER A 181 17.73 5.44 -6.52
CA SER A 181 17.48 4.83 -7.82
C SER A 181 17.04 3.37 -7.69
N TRP A 182 16.18 2.92 -8.60
CA TRP A 182 15.73 1.52 -8.61
C TRP A 182 16.91 0.54 -8.70
N PHE A 183 17.96 0.88 -9.44
CA PHE A 183 19.13 0.02 -9.58
C PHE A 183 19.90 -0.13 -8.26
N GLU A 184 20.16 0.95 -7.52
CA GLU A 184 20.79 0.90 -6.19
C GLU A 184 19.94 0.11 -5.20
N TYR A 185 18.64 0.37 -5.20
CA TYR A 185 17.67 -0.32 -4.34
C TYR A 185 17.68 -1.82 -4.57
N GLU A 186 17.59 -2.30 -5.82
CA GLU A 186 17.55 -3.73 -6.14
C GLU A 186 18.80 -4.47 -5.62
N LEU A 187 20.00 -3.91 -5.80
CA LEU A 187 21.24 -4.52 -5.31
C LEU A 187 21.24 -4.66 -3.78
N GLU A 188 20.83 -3.61 -3.09
CA GLU A 188 20.78 -3.63 -1.63
C GLU A 188 19.63 -4.50 -1.11
N ASN A 189 18.49 -4.52 -1.78
CA ASN A 189 17.36 -5.39 -1.46
C ASN A 189 17.77 -6.87 -1.53
N VAL A 190 18.43 -7.29 -2.61
CA VAL A 190 18.96 -8.66 -2.74
C VAL A 190 19.91 -8.99 -1.59
N ARG A 191 20.87 -8.10 -1.30
CA ARG A 191 21.83 -8.29 -0.20
C ARG A 191 21.12 -8.50 1.13
N ARG A 192 20.16 -7.63 1.46
CA ARG A 192 19.41 -7.68 2.74
C ARG A 192 18.53 -8.92 2.84
N GLN A 193 17.86 -9.30 1.77
CA GLN A 193 17.05 -10.51 1.77
C GLN A 193 17.91 -11.79 1.97
N LEU A 194 19.09 -11.86 1.36
CA LEU A 194 20.02 -12.97 1.60
C LEU A 194 20.44 -13.05 3.07
N PHE A 195 20.72 -11.93 3.73
CA PHE A 195 21.02 -11.91 5.16
C PHE A 195 19.83 -12.30 6.03
N ILE A 196 18.63 -11.84 5.72
CA ILE A 196 17.39 -12.23 6.42
C ILE A 196 17.19 -13.75 6.32
N LEU A 197 17.54 -14.36 5.18
CA LEU A 197 17.47 -15.80 4.95
C LEU A 197 18.63 -16.58 5.58
N GLY A 198 19.67 -15.91 6.09
CA GLY A 198 20.79 -16.51 6.80
C GLY A 198 21.97 -16.91 5.92
N HIS A 199 22.06 -16.37 4.69
CA HIS A 199 23.22 -16.60 3.83
C HIS A 199 24.49 -15.95 4.39
N PRO A 200 25.68 -16.58 4.26
CA PRO A 200 26.96 -16.00 4.66
C PRO A 200 27.30 -14.73 3.83
N TYR A 201 28.09 -13.83 4.42
CA TYR A 201 28.48 -12.57 3.78
C TYR A 201 29.19 -12.76 2.43
N ASP A 202 30.07 -13.74 2.35
CA ASP A 202 30.83 -14.02 1.11
C ASP A 202 29.95 -14.60 0.00
N GLU A 203 28.91 -15.38 0.35
CA GLU A 203 27.91 -15.87 -0.59
C GLU A 203 27.02 -14.75 -1.07
N ALA A 204 26.51 -13.92 -0.16
CA ALA A 204 25.70 -12.75 -0.49
C ALA A 204 26.46 -11.80 -1.40
N ASP A 205 27.75 -11.52 -1.12
CA ASP A 205 28.56 -10.62 -1.94
C ASP A 205 28.81 -11.21 -3.35
N ARG A 206 29.09 -12.50 -3.46
CA ARG A 206 29.21 -13.17 -4.77
C ARG A 206 27.91 -13.08 -5.58
N THR A 207 26.76 -13.29 -4.92
CA THR A 207 25.45 -13.20 -5.57
C THR A 207 25.18 -11.80 -6.06
N VAL A 208 25.36 -10.78 -5.21
CA VAL A 208 25.15 -9.37 -5.57
C VAL A 208 26.03 -8.95 -6.76
N ARG A 209 27.29 -9.38 -6.84
CA ARG A 209 28.18 -9.10 -7.99
C ARG A 209 27.68 -9.73 -9.31
N ILE A 210 27.01 -10.87 -9.25
CA ILE A 210 26.36 -11.47 -10.43
C ILE A 210 25.16 -10.62 -10.84
N ILE A 211 24.31 -10.30 -9.87
CA ILE A 211 23.10 -9.48 -10.07
C ILE A 211 23.48 -8.12 -10.66
N GLU A 212 24.49 -7.43 -10.11
CA GLU A 212 24.98 -6.14 -10.58
C GLU A 212 25.34 -6.16 -12.08
N ARG A 213 26.15 -7.14 -12.53
CA ARG A 213 26.50 -7.27 -13.94
C ARG A 213 25.29 -7.52 -14.84
N CYS A 214 24.34 -8.32 -14.37
CA CYS A 214 23.13 -8.63 -15.12
C CYS A 214 22.20 -7.44 -15.20
N GLN A 215 22.00 -6.75 -14.08
CA GLN A 215 21.14 -5.58 -14.01
C GLN A 215 21.75 -4.37 -14.74
N HIS A 216 23.08 -4.24 -14.81
CA HIS A 216 23.72 -3.23 -15.66
C HIS A 216 23.30 -3.40 -17.13
N ARG A 217 23.31 -4.63 -17.65
CA ARG A 217 22.84 -4.93 -19.01
C ARG A 217 21.35 -4.62 -19.17
N PHE A 218 20.57 -4.92 -18.14
CA PHE A 218 19.12 -4.72 -18.18
C PHE A 218 18.73 -3.24 -18.05
N PHE A 219 19.19 -2.56 -17.01
CA PHE A 219 18.78 -1.18 -16.72
C PHE A 219 19.59 -0.12 -17.46
N VAL A 220 20.90 -0.30 -17.67
CA VAL A 220 21.76 0.68 -18.28
C VAL A 220 21.88 0.48 -19.80
N GLU A 221 22.18 -0.76 -20.22
CA GLU A 221 22.33 -1.07 -21.65
C GLU A 221 20.98 -1.34 -22.35
N LYS A 222 19.87 -1.33 -21.59
CA LYS A 222 18.49 -1.53 -22.08
C LYS A 222 18.28 -2.82 -22.87
N GLN A 223 19.04 -3.87 -22.57
CA GLN A 223 18.83 -5.18 -23.13
C GLN A 223 17.54 -5.81 -22.58
N THR A 224 16.82 -6.55 -23.44
CA THR A 224 15.65 -7.30 -22.95
C THR A 224 16.07 -8.53 -22.11
N PRO A 225 15.21 -9.03 -21.23
CA PRO A 225 15.48 -10.28 -20.50
C PRO A 225 15.89 -11.43 -21.43
N GLU A 226 15.22 -11.58 -22.58
CA GLU A 226 15.54 -12.62 -23.57
C GLU A 226 16.96 -12.46 -24.14
N GLN A 227 17.36 -11.24 -24.50
CA GLN A 227 18.72 -10.95 -25.01
C GLN A 227 19.78 -11.28 -23.98
N ILE A 228 19.56 -10.95 -22.72
CA ILE A 228 20.48 -11.23 -21.62
C ILE A 228 20.59 -12.73 -21.38
N LEU A 229 19.47 -13.41 -21.23
CA LEU A 229 19.41 -14.85 -20.91
C LEU A 229 19.97 -15.72 -22.03
N LYS A 230 19.93 -15.29 -23.27
CA LYS A 230 20.54 -16.02 -24.42
C LYS A 230 22.05 -16.18 -24.26
N THR A 231 22.72 -15.23 -23.61
CA THR A 231 24.19 -15.24 -23.43
C THR A 231 24.65 -15.46 -22.01
N SER A 232 23.77 -15.26 -21.03
CA SER A 232 24.06 -15.30 -19.60
C SER A 232 22.86 -15.89 -18.84
N PRO A 233 22.66 -17.23 -18.88
CA PRO A 233 21.54 -17.89 -18.20
C PRO A 233 21.53 -17.68 -16.68
N GLU A 234 22.68 -17.43 -16.08
CA GLU A 234 22.86 -17.12 -14.65
C GLU A 234 22.17 -15.80 -14.23
N CYS A 235 21.80 -14.95 -15.19
CA CYS A 235 21.12 -13.70 -14.95
C CYS A 235 19.59 -13.84 -14.70
N LYS A 236 19.05 -15.06 -14.73
CA LYS A 236 17.60 -15.30 -14.65
C LYS A 236 16.90 -14.55 -13.50
N ASP A 237 17.48 -14.60 -12.31
CA ASP A 237 16.88 -13.95 -11.14
C ASP A 237 17.08 -12.43 -11.17
N ALA A 238 18.17 -11.96 -11.77
CA ALA A 238 18.51 -10.54 -11.88
C ALA A 238 17.64 -9.77 -12.89
N VAL A 239 17.07 -10.46 -13.88
CA VAL A 239 16.20 -9.88 -14.91
C VAL A 239 14.74 -10.33 -14.75
N ASN A 240 14.38 -10.83 -13.57
CA ASN A 240 13.01 -11.16 -13.23
C ASN A 240 12.18 -9.86 -13.15
N THR A 241 11.12 -9.79 -13.93
CA THR A 241 10.24 -8.62 -14.01
C THR A 241 9.06 -8.68 -13.03
N PHE A 242 8.99 -9.71 -12.19
CA PHE A 242 7.86 -9.94 -11.27
C PHE A 242 6.49 -9.94 -11.98
N GLY A 243 6.48 -10.36 -13.25
CA GLY A 243 5.28 -10.41 -14.09
C GLY A 243 4.84 -9.07 -14.70
N VAL A 244 5.59 -7.96 -14.50
CA VAL A 244 5.30 -6.70 -15.19
C VAL A 244 6.16 -6.53 -16.44
N SER A 245 5.85 -5.52 -17.24
CA SER A 245 6.64 -5.15 -18.42
C SER A 245 8.10 -4.82 -18.03
N TYR A 246 9.05 -5.36 -18.78
CA TYR A 246 10.46 -4.99 -18.61
C TYR A 246 10.71 -3.52 -18.98
N THR A 247 9.94 -2.96 -19.91
CA THR A 247 10.02 -1.56 -20.31
C THR A 247 9.66 -0.65 -19.13
N TYR A 248 8.58 -0.98 -18.40
CA TYR A 248 8.19 -0.26 -17.19
C TYR A 248 9.33 -0.21 -16.17
N LEU A 249 9.97 -1.36 -15.88
CA LEU A 249 11.08 -1.41 -14.92
C LEU A 249 12.32 -0.64 -15.40
N GLN A 250 12.62 -0.69 -16.68
CA GLN A 250 13.72 0.08 -17.27
C GLN A 250 13.48 1.59 -17.18
N GLU A 251 12.24 2.05 -17.40
CA GLU A 251 11.87 3.46 -17.26
C GLU A 251 11.83 3.92 -15.80
N ILE A 252 11.38 3.06 -14.87
CA ILE A 252 11.50 3.32 -13.42
C ILE A 252 12.96 3.48 -12.99
N ALA A 253 13.86 2.66 -13.53
CA ALA A 253 15.29 2.76 -13.22
C ALA A 253 15.98 4.02 -13.78
N ASP A 254 15.37 4.67 -14.76
CA ASP A 254 15.85 5.94 -15.33
C ASP A 254 15.42 7.17 -14.51
N LEU A 255 14.52 7.02 -13.55
CA LEU A 255 14.04 8.14 -12.76
C LEU A 255 15.13 8.67 -11.82
N ASP A 256 15.41 9.94 -11.90
CA ASP A 256 16.12 10.70 -10.88
C ASP A 256 15.10 11.18 -9.84
N LEU A 257 14.93 10.39 -8.78
CA LEU A 257 13.90 10.66 -7.76
C LEU A 257 14.11 12.01 -7.06
N ALA A 258 15.36 12.46 -6.92
CA ALA A 258 15.64 13.78 -6.34
C ALA A 258 15.12 14.91 -7.25
N VAL A 259 15.34 14.80 -8.55
CA VAL A 259 14.80 15.75 -9.54
C VAL A 259 13.27 15.70 -9.58
N GLU A 260 12.67 14.51 -9.49
CA GLU A 260 11.23 14.38 -9.57
C GLU A 260 10.52 14.89 -8.29
N TRP A 261 10.99 14.55 -7.11
CA TRP A 261 10.42 15.03 -5.84
C TRP A 261 10.62 16.53 -5.61
N LYS A 262 11.69 17.12 -6.15
CA LYS A 262 11.90 18.58 -6.11
C LYS A 262 10.77 19.38 -6.78
N LYS A 263 10.02 18.77 -7.69
CA LYS A 263 8.90 19.42 -8.41
C LYS A 263 7.56 19.34 -7.65
N VAL A 264 7.51 18.59 -6.53
CA VAL A 264 6.27 18.30 -5.80
C VAL A 264 6.30 19.01 -4.44
N ASP A 265 5.64 20.18 -4.35
CA ASP A 265 5.55 20.99 -3.13
C ASP A 265 4.18 20.82 -2.44
N VAL A 266 3.91 19.61 -1.95
CA VAL A 266 2.74 19.28 -1.13
C VAL A 266 3.17 18.59 0.16
N PRO A 267 2.32 18.56 1.21
CA PRO A 267 2.59 17.70 2.37
C PRO A 267 2.76 16.23 1.96
N VAL A 268 3.82 15.59 2.47
CA VAL A 268 4.12 14.17 2.21
C VAL A 268 4.22 13.41 3.53
N LEU A 269 3.55 12.27 3.61
CA LEU A 269 3.75 11.29 4.67
C LEU A 269 4.52 10.12 4.09
N VAL A 270 5.70 9.86 4.62
CA VAL A 270 6.48 8.65 4.31
C VAL A 270 6.31 7.67 5.45
N THR A 271 5.95 6.42 5.14
CA THR A 271 5.73 5.37 6.14
C THR A 271 6.62 4.16 5.93
N TYR A 272 6.96 3.48 7.02
CA TYR A 272 7.76 2.27 7.00
C TYR A 272 7.34 1.29 8.10
N GLY A 273 7.17 0.01 7.74
CA GLY A 273 6.93 -1.07 8.67
C GLY A 273 8.22 -1.78 9.07
N THR A 274 8.47 -1.94 10.38
CA THR A 274 9.76 -2.50 10.86
C THR A 274 9.98 -3.96 10.48
N SER A 275 8.93 -4.68 10.10
CA SER A 275 8.97 -6.05 9.58
C SER A 275 8.94 -6.15 8.05
N ASP A 276 9.03 -5.02 7.33
CA ASP A 276 9.13 -5.00 5.87
C ASP A 276 10.52 -5.49 5.39
N PRO A 277 10.62 -6.60 4.64
CA PRO A 277 11.87 -7.07 4.06
C PRO A 277 12.17 -6.50 2.67
N ALA A 278 11.17 -5.83 2.03
CA ALA A 278 11.32 -5.28 0.68
C ALA A 278 11.94 -3.88 0.71
N THR A 279 11.59 -3.08 1.72
CA THR A 279 12.22 -1.78 1.96
C THR A 279 12.84 -1.72 3.37
N TRP A 280 13.42 -0.60 3.77
CA TRP A 280 14.01 -0.44 5.09
C TRP A 280 13.96 1.01 5.58
N SER A 281 14.15 1.17 6.89
CA SER A 281 13.98 2.44 7.59
C SER A 281 14.83 3.56 6.98
N GLU A 282 16.10 3.28 6.70
CA GLU A 282 17.05 4.28 6.17
C GLU A 282 16.63 4.78 4.78
N GLU A 283 16.02 3.93 3.97
CA GLU A 283 15.56 4.27 2.62
C GLU A 283 14.34 5.21 2.65
N ASN A 284 13.36 4.85 3.49
CA ASN A 284 12.17 5.66 3.67
C ASN A 284 12.49 6.99 4.37
N ARG A 285 13.39 6.99 5.37
CA ARG A 285 13.87 8.21 6.02
C ARG A 285 14.63 9.11 5.05
N TYR A 286 15.50 8.52 4.21
CA TYR A 286 16.22 9.25 3.16
C TYR A 286 15.26 9.98 2.22
N LEU A 287 14.14 9.34 1.82
CA LEU A 287 13.11 9.99 1.01
C LEU A 287 12.52 11.21 1.72
N ALA A 288 12.15 11.09 2.99
CA ALA A 288 11.59 12.20 3.75
C ALA A 288 12.61 13.35 3.92
N ASP A 289 13.87 13.04 4.21
CA ASP A 289 14.96 14.02 4.36
C ASP A 289 15.25 14.71 3.02
N MET A 290 15.24 13.97 1.91
CA MET A 290 15.44 14.50 0.56
C MET A 290 14.33 15.50 0.20
N ILE A 291 13.05 15.15 0.43
CA ILE A 291 11.93 16.08 0.20
C ILE A 291 12.06 17.32 1.08
N ASN A 292 12.39 17.17 2.35
CA ASN A 292 12.58 18.30 3.27
C ASN A 292 13.79 19.17 2.91
N SER A 293 14.79 18.65 2.20
CA SER A 293 15.92 19.45 1.70
C SER A 293 15.49 20.43 0.61
N PHE A 294 14.46 20.10 -0.17
CA PHE A 294 13.89 20.96 -1.21
C PHE A 294 12.74 21.82 -0.69
N HIS A 295 11.90 21.24 0.16
CA HIS A 295 10.67 21.82 0.67
C HIS A 295 10.61 21.63 2.21
N PRO A 296 11.28 22.51 2.99
CA PRO A 296 11.42 22.34 4.43
C PRO A 296 10.08 22.16 5.16
N GLY A 297 9.96 21.07 5.93
CA GLY A 297 8.77 20.75 6.72
C GLY A 297 7.60 20.14 5.92
N ARG A 298 7.80 19.81 4.63
CA ARG A 298 6.75 19.17 3.82
C ARG A 298 6.65 17.67 4.06
N ALA A 299 7.74 16.98 4.34
CA ALA A 299 7.71 15.54 4.60
C ALA A 299 7.72 15.24 6.11
N SER A 300 6.88 14.32 6.52
CA SER A 300 6.91 13.64 7.81
C SER A 300 7.18 12.15 7.59
N TYR A 301 7.86 11.53 8.57
CA TYR A 301 8.22 10.11 8.53
C TYR A 301 7.64 9.39 9.76
N LEU A 302 7.01 8.24 9.54
CA LEU A 302 6.46 7.39 10.59
C LEU A 302 6.92 5.94 10.43
N GLU A 303 7.31 5.31 11.53
CA GLU A 303 7.59 3.89 11.60
C GLU A 303 6.47 3.15 12.33
N PHE A 304 6.11 1.97 11.81
CA PHE A 304 5.08 1.09 12.37
C PHE A 304 5.72 -0.21 12.87
N PRO A 305 5.75 -0.42 14.19
CA PRO A 305 6.32 -1.64 14.76
C PRO A 305 5.61 -2.89 14.27
N SER A 306 6.39 -3.91 13.87
CA SER A 306 5.89 -5.20 13.39
C SER A 306 5.04 -5.17 12.12
N MET A 307 4.86 -4.02 11.46
CA MET A 307 4.18 -3.95 10.18
C MET A 307 5.11 -4.47 9.07
N GLY A 308 4.60 -5.34 8.21
CA GLY A 308 5.26 -5.87 7.02
C GLY A 308 4.94 -5.06 5.77
N HIS A 309 5.55 -5.42 4.64
CA HIS A 309 5.36 -4.72 3.35
C HIS A 309 3.91 -4.70 2.85
N GLY A 310 3.09 -5.67 3.26
CA GLY A 310 1.66 -5.74 2.92
C GLY A 310 0.74 -4.95 3.87
N LEU A 311 1.27 -4.09 4.75
CA LEU A 311 0.53 -3.37 5.79
C LEU A 311 -0.09 -4.31 6.83
N ASP A 312 0.46 -5.50 6.97
CA ASP A 312 0.05 -6.57 7.87
C ASP A 312 1.01 -6.71 9.06
N LEU A 313 0.50 -7.10 10.21
CA LEU A 313 1.33 -7.32 11.41
C LEU A 313 1.98 -8.70 11.37
N VAL A 314 3.30 -8.72 11.37
CA VAL A 314 4.13 -9.92 11.39
C VAL A 314 5.30 -9.77 12.35
N PRO A 315 5.76 -10.84 13.01
CA PRO A 315 6.76 -10.74 14.07
C PRO A 315 8.16 -10.37 13.57
N SER A 316 8.46 -10.54 12.28
CA SER A 316 9.78 -10.23 11.72
C SER A 316 9.76 -10.20 10.18
N LYS A 317 10.80 -9.61 9.58
CA LYS A 317 11.07 -9.63 8.13
C LYS A 317 11.12 -11.06 7.57
N ARG A 318 11.74 -11.98 8.29
CA ARG A 318 11.79 -13.39 7.90
C ARG A 318 10.42 -14.05 7.89
N ALA A 319 9.62 -13.81 8.92
CA ALA A 319 8.25 -14.32 8.98
C ALA A 319 7.39 -13.80 7.81
N TRP A 320 7.56 -12.53 7.45
CA TRP A 320 6.87 -11.97 6.28
C TRP A 320 7.25 -12.70 4.98
N LEU A 321 8.55 -12.94 4.73
CA LEU A 321 9.00 -13.70 3.55
C LEU A 321 8.47 -15.14 3.55
N GLU A 322 8.34 -15.77 4.72
CA GLU A 322 7.78 -17.11 4.86
C GLU A 322 6.27 -17.12 4.58
N ASN A 323 5.53 -16.11 5.06
CA ASN A 323 4.09 -15.95 4.81
C ASN A 323 3.79 -15.76 3.33
N ILE A 324 4.53 -14.86 2.64
CA ILE A 324 4.32 -14.63 1.20
C ILE A 324 4.51 -15.91 0.38
N ARG A 325 5.49 -16.76 0.73
CA ARG A 325 5.70 -18.06 0.05
C ARG A 325 4.51 -19.02 0.25
N LYS A 326 3.76 -18.85 1.32
CA LYS A 326 2.56 -19.66 1.63
C LYS A 326 1.27 -19.00 1.15
N HIS A 327 1.35 -17.80 0.53
CA HIS A 327 0.19 -16.97 0.20
C HIS A 327 -0.66 -16.60 1.44
N GLU A 328 0.02 -16.38 2.57
CA GLU A 328 -0.56 -15.96 3.84
C GLU A 328 -0.18 -14.51 4.13
N HIS A 329 -0.97 -13.83 4.96
CA HIS A 329 -0.65 -12.53 5.51
C HIS A 329 -1.10 -12.45 6.96
N GLY A 330 -0.51 -11.54 7.71
CA GLY A 330 -0.93 -11.21 9.06
C GLY A 330 -2.21 -10.36 9.09
N PRO A 331 -2.74 -10.05 10.28
CA PRO A 331 -3.82 -9.10 10.41
C PRO A 331 -3.37 -7.69 9.97
N PHE A 332 -4.30 -6.92 9.43
CA PHE A 332 -4.04 -5.52 9.05
C PHE A 332 -3.63 -4.66 10.25
N ASP A 333 -2.67 -3.76 10.07
CA ASP A 333 -2.25 -2.82 11.11
C ASP A 333 -3.26 -1.66 11.25
N GLN A 334 -4.09 -1.72 12.28
CA GLN A 334 -5.10 -0.69 12.56
C GLN A 334 -4.49 0.65 13.00
N GLU A 335 -3.29 0.65 13.58
CA GLU A 335 -2.58 1.89 13.92
C GLU A 335 -2.13 2.62 12.65
N PHE A 336 -1.73 1.88 11.61
CA PHE A 336 -1.45 2.45 10.29
C PHE A 336 -2.67 3.21 9.75
N LEU A 337 -3.85 2.59 9.72
CA LEU A 337 -5.08 3.27 9.30
C LEU A 337 -5.32 4.53 10.12
N LYS A 338 -5.19 4.44 11.44
CA LYS A 338 -5.43 5.58 12.34
C LYS A 338 -4.48 6.73 12.03
N GLN A 339 -3.17 6.49 11.96
CA GLN A 339 -2.16 7.53 11.72
C GLN A 339 -2.29 8.15 10.32
N VAL A 340 -2.59 7.34 9.31
CA VAL A 340 -2.86 7.82 7.95
C VAL A 340 -4.09 8.73 7.94
N ALA A 341 -5.20 8.31 8.56
CA ALA A 341 -6.40 9.11 8.60
C ALA A 341 -6.21 10.42 9.39
N ASP A 342 -5.54 10.36 10.54
CA ASP A 342 -5.23 11.55 11.36
C ASP A 342 -4.34 12.54 10.57
N TRP A 343 -3.39 12.03 9.77
CA TRP A 343 -2.57 12.87 8.90
C TRP A 343 -3.37 13.50 7.76
N LEU A 344 -4.27 12.74 7.13
CA LEU A 344 -5.18 13.24 6.10
C LEU A 344 -6.07 14.36 6.66
N ASP A 345 -6.70 14.13 7.81
CA ASP A 345 -7.59 15.10 8.48
C ASP A 345 -6.86 16.41 8.81
N LYS A 346 -5.60 16.32 9.28
CA LYS A 346 -4.75 17.47 9.57
C LYS A 346 -4.42 18.32 8.33
N ASN A 347 -4.38 17.68 7.17
CA ASN A 347 -3.99 18.30 5.91
C ASN A 347 -5.20 18.70 5.02
N LEU A 348 -6.44 18.56 5.49
CA LEU A 348 -7.60 19.07 4.77
C LEU A 348 -7.50 20.59 4.59
N ALA A 349 -7.95 21.10 3.43
CA ALA A 349 -8.14 22.51 3.25
C ALA A 349 -9.26 23.02 4.19
N ALA A 350 -9.09 24.23 4.73
CA ALA A 350 -10.16 24.85 5.52
C ALA A 350 -11.44 24.95 4.67
N LYS A 351 -12.57 24.56 5.25
CA LYS A 351 -13.88 24.79 4.61
C LYS A 351 -14.11 26.30 4.57
N HIS A 352 -14.21 26.86 3.37
CA HIS A 352 -14.58 28.24 3.13
C HIS A 352 -16.10 28.44 3.25
#